data_5ea67e46d0a797be2b856b84a01b182b
#
_entry.id   5ea67e46d0a797be2b856b84a01b182b
#
_cell.length_a   1.000
_cell.length_b   1.000
_cell.length_c   1.000
_cell.angle_alpha   90.00
_cell.angle_beta   90.00
_cell.angle_gamma   90.00
#
_symmetry.space_group_name_H-M   'P 1'
#
loop_
_entity.id
_entity.type
_entity.pdbx_description
1 polymer ?
#
loop_
_entity_poly.entity_id
_entity_poly.type
_entity_poly.pdbx_seq_one_letter_code
_entity_poly.pdbx_strand_id
1 'polypeptide(L)'
;MGRRSHQKEAASKQLFSFETGTIVKDWGGKTPVCIVFPNSYYVGMSNLAIHILYRTLNNMPDVVCERCFLEDRGKPLSLESNRPLSAFEIIFFSVSFELDYINIPEVLRLAGISLFARERKGSEPVIVGGGICVMSNPEPLHRIFDLFILGDIESTVPEFMERYLAVRAKKRAKVVENLSEFDWAYNPQALEVGYREDGTPDHFIPGDFRVSVKHYKGKDLGTSAIISDKTEFSSMFLAEGTRGCPSRCPFCLIGNMYHFIHEKVSTITTDCDDIGILGGGVSFHPHLLQELQALKDMGKHVHLPSLRIDEVPTSCVALIKDEVKTLTFGIEAGTERLRRFIGKPMTDKEIVDTIGEIVDIKPFNLKLYFMIGLFGETKEDIDSIPGLVKRIKHIMVKKGAKKGVVGSITVHVSPFVPKPSTPFQWLPMDDMASLKDKIGLLRKAFGAIDNTFFTHESVKHSFIQGVFARGDRRIADTILKLASGETFNKVLRESPVNLNFYTLRERKKDELLPWDFIVGNTSKEKLYKRLIQSPQA
;
A
#
# COMPACT_ATOMS: atom_id res chain seq x y z
N MET A 1 23.85 31.44 -25.61
CA MET A 1 22.83 30.51 -25.08
C MET A 1 23.36 29.12 -24.76
N GLY A 2 24.35 28.57 -25.49
CA GLY A 2 24.81 27.17 -25.28
C GLY A 2 25.55 26.88 -23.95
N ARG A 3 26.32 27.79 -23.36
CA ARG A 3 27.05 27.52 -22.11
C ARG A 3 26.18 27.38 -20.87
N ARG A 4 25.00 28.02 -20.79
CA ARG A 4 24.08 27.90 -19.67
C ARG A 4 23.27 26.58 -19.72
N SER A 5 23.03 26.03 -20.91
CA SER A 5 22.36 24.72 -21.04
C SER A 5 23.28 23.57 -20.62
N HIS A 6 24.52 23.57 -21.05
CA HIS A 6 25.52 22.56 -20.66
C HIS A 6 25.88 22.58 -19.16
N GLN A 7 25.90 23.75 -18.52
CA GLN A 7 26.10 23.84 -17.07
C GLN A 7 24.89 23.34 -16.27
N LYS A 8 23.67 23.58 -16.75
CA LYS A 8 22.45 23.02 -16.13
C LYS A 8 22.37 21.49 -16.32
N GLU A 9 22.72 20.96 -17.49
CA GLU A 9 22.79 19.52 -17.74
C GLU A 9 23.88 18.82 -16.90
N ALA A 10 25.05 19.44 -16.74
CA ALA A 10 26.12 18.91 -15.89
C ALA A 10 25.77 18.94 -14.41
N ALA A 11 25.09 19.99 -13.93
CA ALA A 11 24.59 20.09 -12.55
C ALA A 11 23.47 19.09 -12.28
N SER A 12 22.54 18.85 -13.23
CA SER A 12 21.51 17.83 -13.09
C SER A 12 22.09 16.41 -13.07
N LYS A 13 23.08 16.12 -13.90
CA LYS A 13 23.79 14.82 -13.88
C LYS A 13 24.51 14.53 -12.57
N GLN A 14 24.97 15.57 -11.86
CA GLN A 14 25.66 15.41 -10.57
C GLN A 14 24.68 15.28 -9.40
N LEU A 15 23.48 15.90 -9.47
CA LEU A 15 22.42 15.79 -8.43
C LEU A 15 21.72 14.44 -8.42
N PHE A 16 21.62 13.74 -9.56
CA PHE A 16 20.88 12.48 -9.73
C PHE A 16 21.78 11.32 -10.18
N SER A 17 23.02 11.28 -9.66
CA SER A 17 23.96 10.19 -10.01
C SER A 17 23.46 8.78 -9.65
N PHE A 18 22.42 8.69 -8.82
CA PHE A 18 21.79 7.45 -8.39
C PHE A 18 20.44 7.17 -9.09
N GLU A 19 20.00 8.03 -10.02
CA GLU A 19 18.74 7.89 -10.76
C GLU A 19 18.96 7.98 -12.27
N THR A 20 18.15 7.21 -13.01
CA THR A 20 18.00 7.34 -14.47
C THR A 20 16.52 7.56 -14.79
N GLY A 21 16.20 8.48 -15.70
CA GLY A 21 14.82 8.79 -16.12
C GLY A 21 14.21 10.01 -15.42
N THR A 22 14.95 10.69 -14.55
CA THR A 22 14.49 11.93 -13.90
C THR A 22 14.22 13.02 -14.93
N ILE A 23 13.04 13.65 -14.86
CA ILE A 23 12.58 14.69 -15.76
C ILE A 23 12.74 16.05 -15.07
N VAL A 24 13.63 16.88 -15.60
CA VAL A 24 13.82 18.26 -15.13
C VAL A 24 13.27 19.21 -16.17
N LYS A 25 12.19 19.94 -15.82
CA LYS A 25 11.54 20.92 -16.68
C LYS A 25 11.81 22.35 -16.20
N ASP A 26 11.82 23.30 -17.14
CA ASP A 26 11.75 24.72 -16.78
C ASP A 26 10.33 25.05 -16.30
N TRP A 27 10.22 25.83 -15.23
CA TRP A 27 8.95 26.24 -14.63
C TRP A 27 8.22 27.31 -15.45
N GLY A 28 8.97 28.04 -16.31
CA GLY A 28 8.41 29.20 -17.04
C GLY A 28 7.08 28.90 -17.74
N GLY A 29 6.00 29.54 -17.29
CA GLY A 29 4.65 29.41 -17.85
C GLY A 29 3.91 28.12 -17.49
N LYS A 30 4.53 27.18 -16.79
CA LYS A 30 3.93 25.91 -16.38
C LYS A 30 3.36 25.94 -14.96
N THR A 31 2.40 25.09 -14.71
CA THR A 31 1.85 24.85 -13.36
C THR A 31 2.81 23.96 -12.57
N PRO A 32 3.39 24.46 -11.46
CA PRO A 32 4.25 23.65 -10.61
C PRO A 32 3.42 22.76 -9.68
N VAL A 33 3.66 21.45 -9.78
CA VAL A 33 3.03 20.39 -9.00
C VAL A 33 4.09 19.63 -8.24
N CYS A 34 3.85 19.32 -6.96
CA CYS A 34 4.74 18.45 -6.20
C CYS A 34 4.02 17.17 -5.79
N ILE A 35 4.68 16.03 -6.00
CA ILE A 35 4.27 14.75 -5.41
C ILE A 35 5.00 14.61 -4.08
N VAL A 36 4.27 14.45 -3.01
CA VAL A 36 4.83 14.16 -1.68
C VAL A 36 4.51 12.72 -1.29
N PHE A 37 5.55 11.96 -1.03
CA PHE A 37 5.41 10.69 -0.31
C PHE A 37 5.82 10.92 1.14
N PRO A 38 4.91 10.74 2.12
CA PRO A 38 5.17 11.13 3.51
C PRO A 38 6.03 10.09 4.26
N ASN A 39 7.10 9.65 3.63
CA ASN A 39 8.12 8.73 4.15
C ASN A 39 9.44 8.96 3.39
N SER A 40 10.47 8.17 3.69
CA SER A 40 11.79 8.29 3.06
C SER A 40 11.74 8.07 1.54
N TYR A 41 12.77 8.57 0.85
CA TYR A 41 13.01 8.32 -0.58
C TYR A 41 12.99 6.81 -0.88
N TYR A 42 13.70 6.02 -0.05
CA TYR A 42 13.78 4.56 -0.20
C TYR A 42 12.39 3.91 -0.30
N VAL A 43 11.49 4.24 0.62
CA VAL A 43 10.13 3.68 0.64
C VAL A 43 9.27 4.24 -0.50
N GLY A 44 9.35 5.56 -0.73
CA GLY A 44 8.53 6.25 -1.73
C GLY A 44 8.86 5.81 -3.15
N MET A 45 10.14 5.75 -3.50
CA MET A 45 10.57 5.32 -4.84
C MET A 45 10.53 3.80 -5.05
N SER A 46 10.29 3.02 -4.00
CA SER A 46 9.90 1.60 -4.13
C SER A 46 8.41 1.42 -4.46
N ASN A 47 7.62 2.48 -4.49
CA ASN A 47 6.18 2.46 -4.76
C ASN A 47 5.88 2.88 -6.20
N LEU A 48 5.37 1.95 -7.01
CA LEU A 48 5.09 2.18 -8.43
C LEU A 48 4.09 3.32 -8.69
N ALA A 49 3.17 3.60 -7.75
CA ALA A 49 2.22 4.70 -7.90
C ALA A 49 2.91 6.07 -8.03
N ILE A 50 4.06 6.26 -7.37
CA ILE A 50 4.86 7.50 -7.53
C ILE A 50 5.36 7.64 -8.97
N HIS A 51 5.84 6.56 -9.57
CA HIS A 51 6.33 6.55 -10.95
C HIS A 51 5.21 6.84 -11.95
N ILE A 52 4.03 6.21 -11.75
CA ILE A 52 2.86 6.44 -12.59
C ILE A 52 2.41 7.90 -12.51
N LEU A 53 2.26 8.43 -11.29
CA LEU A 53 1.84 9.80 -11.05
C LEU A 53 2.85 10.82 -11.63
N TYR A 54 4.13 10.59 -11.41
CA TYR A 54 5.23 11.43 -11.91
C TYR A 54 5.26 11.49 -13.45
N ARG A 55 5.13 10.33 -14.10
CA ARG A 55 5.05 10.24 -15.56
C ARG A 55 3.80 10.92 -16.09
N THR A 56 2.64 10.62 -15.51
CA THR A 56 1.34 11.18 -15.92
C THR A 56 1.38 12.70 -15.90
N LEU A 57 1.84 13.30 -14.81
CA LEU A 57 1.92 14.76 -14.67
C LEU A 57 3.00 15.37 -15.58
N ASN A 58 4.16 14.73 -15.70
CA ASN A 58 5.23 15.26 -16.55
C ASN A 58 4.99 15.04 -18.04
N ASN A 59 4.08 14.18 -18.45
CA ASN A 59 3.63 14.08 -19.85
C ASN A 59 2.73 15.25 -20.27
N MET A 60 2.18 16.00 -19.30
CA MET A 60 1.38 17.20 -19.61
C MET A 60 2.29 18.39 -19.96
N PRO A 61 2.07 19.08 -21.09
CA PRO A 61 2.95 20.15 -21.55
C PRO A 61 2.96 21.36 -20.62
N ASP A 62 1.80 21.67 -20.01
CA ASP A 62 1.61 22.84 -19.14
C ASP A 62 1.89 22.56 -17.65
N VAL A 63 2.47 21.40 -17.34
CA VAL A 63 2.77 20.96 -15.99
C VAL A 63 4.27 20.69 -15.82
N VAL A 64 4.82 21.13 -14.69
CA VAL A 64 6.09 20.67 -14.17
C VAL A 64 5.84 19.95 -12.86
N CYS A 65 6.19 18.68 -12.81
CA CYS A 65 6.02 17.85 -11.62
C CYS A 65 7.35 17.47 -11.01
N GLU A 66 7.49 17.72 -9.72
CA GLU A 66 8.66 17.38 -8.91
C GLU A 66 8.25 16.50 -7.72
N ARG A 67 9.24 15.83 -7.11
CA ARG A 67 9.02 14.88 -6.00
C ARG A 67 9.59 15.44 -4.71
N CYS A 68 8.94 15.10 -3.59
CA CYS A 68 9.43 15.40 -2.25
C CYS A 68 9.19 14.20 -1.32
N PHE A 69 10.15 13.93 -0.46
CA PHE A 69 10.13 12.86 0.53
C PHE A 69 10.44 13.41 1.91
N LEU A 70 10.01 12.70 2.95
CA LEU A 70 10.34 13.07 4.32
C LEU A 70 11.64 12.36 4.74
N GLU A 71 12.74 13.11 4.69
CA GLU A 71 14.03 12.64 5.21
C GLU A 71 14.19 13.04 6.69
N ASP A 72 15.08 12.35 7.40
CA ASP A 72 15.20 12.40 8.86
C ASP A 72 15.41 13.78 9.48
N ARG A 73 15.87 14.77 8.71
CA ARG A 73 16.06 16.16 9.21
C ARG A 73 16.09 17.18 8.07
N GLY A 74 15.26 18.19 8.18
CA GLY A 74 15.33 19.34 7.29
C GLY A 74 13.97 19.83 6.82
N LYS A 75 13.97 20.94 6.08
CA LYS A 75 12.77 21.42 5.38
C LYS A 75 12.49 20.50 4.21
N PRO A 76 11.24 20.08 3.99
CA PRO A 76 10.87 19.30 2.82
C PRO A 76 11.03 20.19 1.57
N LEU A 77 11.98 19.81 0.73
CA LEU A 77 12.27 20.47 -0.54
C LEU A 77 12.02 19.48 -1.67
N SER A 78 11.65 20.00 -2.83
CA SER A 78 11.55 19.15 -4.02
C SER A 78 12.92 18.62 -4.44
N LEU A 79 12.93 17.38 -4.94
CA LEU A 79 14.16 16.70 -5.31
C LEU A 79 14.79 17.32 -6.58
N GLU A 80 13.97 17.65 -7.58
CA GLU A 80 14.42 18.08 -8.91
C GLU A 80 15.01 19.50 -8.91
N SER A 81 14.40 20.44 -8.19
CA SER A 81 14.82 21.85 -8.20
C SER A 81 15.20 22.42 -6.84
N ASN A 82 15.11 21.61 -5.78
CA ASN A 82 15.39 22.01 -4.41
C ASN A 82 14.53 23.21 -3.95
N ARG A 83 13.27 23.27 -4.37
CA ARG A 83 12.33 24.32 -4.01
C ARG A 83 11.47 23.94 -2.81
N PRO A 84 11.06 24.94 -1.98
CA PRO A 84 10.16 24.68 -0.88
C PRO A 84 8.77 24.31 -1.39
N LEU A 85 8.05 23.43 -0.65
CA LEU A 85 6.71 22.98 -1.03
C LEU A 85 5.71 24.14 -1.17
N SER A 86 5.90 25.24 -0.45
CA SER A 86 5.06 26.45 -0.55
C SER A 86 5.16 27.18 -1.89
N ALA A 87 6.15 26.83 -2.75
CA ALA A 87 6.29 27.41 -4.08
C ALA A 87 5.42 26.71 -5.15
N PHE A 88 4.83 25.57 -4.83
CA PHE A 88 3.98 24.79 -5.74
C PHE A 88 2.53 25.26 -5.68
N GLU A 89 1.78 25.08 -6.78
CA GLU A 89 0.35 25.39 -6.85
C GLU A 89 -0.50 24.23 -6.32
N ILE A 90 -0.07 22.99 -6.55
CA ILE A 90 -0.73 21.78 -6.08
C ILE A 90 0.31 20.85 -5.45
N ILE A 91 -0.09 20.20 -4.36
CA ILE A 91 0.66 19.12 -3.73
C ILE A 91 -0.20 17.86 -3.69
N PHE A 92 0.25 16.80 -4.35
CA PHE A 92 -0.34 15.47 -4.25
C PHE A 92 0.38 14.64 -3.20
N PHE A 93 -0.33 14.20 -2.17
CA PHE A 93 0.15 13.19 -1.24
C PHE A 93 -0.26 11.80 -1.70
N SER A 94 0.73 10.93 -1.91
CA SER A 94 0.49 9.50 -2.15
C SER A 94 0.53 8.76 -0.81
N VAL A 95 -0.62 8.23 -0.38
CA VAL A 95 -0.79 7.63 0.95
C VAL A 95 -1.13 6.15 0.79
N SER A 96 -0.10 5.30 0.89
CA SER A 96 -0.20 3.86 0.66
C SER A 96 -0.22 3.03 1.95
N PHE A 97 0.09 3.63 3.09
CA PHE A 97 0.14 2.97 4.38
C PHE A 97 -0.38 3.89 5.49
N GLU A 98 -1.26 3.38 6.35
CA GLU A 98 -1.95 4.21 7.34
C GLU A 98 -1.00 4.82 8.39
N LEU A 99 0.11 4.16 8.73
CA LEU A 99 1.07 4.73 9.68
C LEU A 99 1.75 6.01 9.17
N ASP A 100 1.75 6.24 7.87
CA ASP A 100 2.28 7.48 7.28
C ASP A 100 1.38 8.71 7.55
N TYR A 101 0.15 8.50 8.08
CA TYR A 101 -0.74 9.61 8.44
C TYR A 101 -0.10 10.56 9.44
N ILE A 102 0.74 10.06 10.35
CA ILE A 102 1.43 10.89 11.34
C ILE A 102 2.51 11.79 10.72
N ASN A 103 3.02 11.42 9.56
CA ASN A 103 4.07 12.16 8.87
C ASN A 103 3.51 13.34 8.05
N ILE A 104 2.24 13.29 7.65
CA ILE A 104 1.60 14.34 6.82
C ILE A 104 1.57 15.70 7.53
N PRO A 105 1.10 15.82 8.79
CA PRO A 105 1.18 17.08 9.54
C PRO A 105 2.59 17.60 9.69
N GLU A 106 3.57 16.71 9.88
CA GLU A 106 4.99 17.08 10.02
C GLU A 106 5.53 17.70 8.73
N VAL A 107 5.25 17.11 7.57
CA VAL A 107 5.64 17.66 6.26
C VAL A 107 5.07 19.07 6.08
N LEU A 108 3.78 19.28 6.33
CA LEU A 108 3.14 20.59 6.16
C LEU A 108 3.69 21.62 7.14
N ARG A 109 3.92 21.25 8.40
CA ARG A 109 4.51 22.12 9.42
C ARG A 109 5.93 22.55 9.04
N LEU A 110 6.78 21.62 8.60
CA LEU A 110 8.15 21.91 8.16
C LEU A 110 8.20 22.76 6.88
N ALA A 111 7.21 22.60 6.00
CA ALA A 111 7.06 23.40 4.79
C ALA A 111 6.52 24.81 5.04
N GLY A 112 6.04 25.12 6.25
CA GLY A 112 5.39 26.39 6.58
C GLY A 112 4.03 26.58 5.89
N ILE A 113 3.33 25.48 5.59
CA ILE A 113 1.98 25.46 4.99
C ILE A 113 0.96 25.27 6.11
N SER A 114 -0.15 26.00 6.05
CA SER A 114 -1.26 25.89 7.02
C SER A 114 -1.75 24.44 7.08
N LEU A 115 -1.79 23.90 8.31
CA LEU A 115 -2.11 22.49 8.51
C LEU A 115 -3.55 22.15 8.09
N PHE A 116 -4.51 22.96 8.51
CA PHE A 116 -5.92 22.70 8.23
C PHE A 116 -6.37 23.34 6.93
N ALA A 117 -7.13 22.61 6.13
CA ALA A 117 -7.66 23.06 4.86
C ALA A 117 -8.44 24.40 4.98
N ARG A 118 -9.20 24.55 6.06
CA ARG A 118 -10.00 25.78 6.33
C ARG A 118 -9.16 27.03 6.63
N GLU A 119 -7.90 26.85 7.04
CA GLU A 119 -6.99 27.94 7.42
C GLU A 119 -6.09 28.39 6.26
N ARG A 120 -6.06 27.61 5.15
CA ARG A 120 -5.18 27.90 4.02
C ARG A 120 -5.59 29.16 3.28
N LYS A 121 -4.59 30.01 3.08
CA LYS A 121 -4.72 31.27 2.34
C LYS A 121 -4.80 31.03 0.84
N GLY A 122 -5.23 32.02 0.09
CA GLY A 122 -5.33 31.93 -1.38
C GLY A 122 -3.99 31.74 -2.09
N SER A 123 -2.87 32.07 -1.44
CA SER A 123 -1.51 31.88 -1.95
C SER A 123 -0.87 30.54 -1.62
N GLU A 124 -1.53 29.73 -0.78
CA GLU A 124 -1.00 28.42 -0.41
C GLU A 124 -1.47 27.34 -1.38
N PRO A 125 -0.68 26.26 -1.56
CA PRO A 125 -1.01 25.18 -2.49
C PRO A 125 -2.34 24.50 -2.17
N VAL A 126 -2.98 23.93 -3.20
CA VAL A 126 -4.09 22.99 -3.02
C VAL A 126 -3.50 21.64 -2.61
N ILE A 127 -3.94 21.10 -1.48
CA ILE A 127 -3.44 19.83 -0.95
C ILE A 127 -4.44 18.71 -1.30
N VAL A 128 -3.95 17.75 -2.08
CA VAL A 128 -4.75 16.65 -2.60
C VAL A 128 -4.20 15.32 -2.08
N GLY A 129 -5.06 14.48 -1.54
CA GLY A 129 -4.70 13.14 -1.07
C GLY A 129 -5.18 12.06 -2.04
N GLY A 130 -4.35 11.04 -2.25
CA GLY A 130 -4.69 9.85 -3.02
C GLY A 130 -3.96 8.61 -2.49
N GLY A 131 -4.27 7.46 -3.06
CA GLY A 131 -3.69 6.17 -2.68
C GLY A 131 -4.68 5.26 -1.96
N ILE A 132 -4.31 3.99 -1.80
CA ILE A 132 -5.26 2.94 -1.38
C ILE A 132 -5.84 3.15 0.02
N CYS A 133 -5.08 3.74 0.95
CA CYS A 133 -5.57 4.04 2.29
C CYS A 133 -6.68 5.09 2.25
N VAL A 134 -6.48 6.14 1.47
CA VAL A 134 -7.47 7.21 1.25
C VAL A 134 -8.71 6.69 0.52
N MET A 135 -8.51 5.86 -0.52
CA MET A 135 -9.62 5.24 -1.26
C MET A 135 -10.47 4.32 -0.36
N SER A 136 -9.90 3.77 0.70
CA SER A 136 -10.60 2.89 1.63
C SER A 136 -11.28 3.66 2.77
N ASN A 137 -10.62 4.68 3.34
CA ASN A 137 -11.14 5.54 4.40
C ASN A 137 -10.37 6.87 4.50
N PRO A 138 -10.83 7.97 3.92
CA PRO A 138 -10.19 9.28 4.00
C PRO A 138 -10.51 10.05 5.30
N GLU A 139 -11.52 9.64 6.07
CA GLU A 139 -12.10 10.41 7.18
C GLU A 139 -11.10 10.78 8.30
N PRO A 140 -10.11 9.96 8.65
CA PRO A 140 -9.08 10.34 9.63
C PRO A 140 -8.31 11.61 9.28
N LEU A 141 -8.18 11.92 7.99
CA LEU A 141 -7.40 13.04 7.46
C LEU A 141 -8.25 14.22 6.99
N HIS A 142 -9.57 14.19 7.22
CA HIS A 142 -10.55 15.15 6.69
C HIS A 142 -10.23 16.62 6.94
N ARG A 143 -9.54 16.97 8.04
CA ARG A 143 -9.21 18.36 8.38
C ARG A 143 -8.02 18.90 7.60
N ILE A 144 -7.16 18.01 7.11
CA ILE A 144 -5.85 18.36 6.54
C ILE A 144 -5.95 18.61 5.04
N PHE A 145 -6.67 17.77 4.32
CA PHE A 145 -6.75 17.83 2.87
C PHE A 145 -7.87 18.73 2.36
N ASP A 146 -7.61 19.41 1.24
CA ASP A 146 -8.64 20.16 0.52
C ASP A 146 -9.55 19.23 -0.26
N LEU A 147 -8.93 18.20 -0.87
CA LEU A 147 -9.61 17.21 -1.69
C LEU A 147 -8.92 15.85 -1.55
N PHE A 148 -9.70 14.80 -1.73
CA PHE A 148 -9.20 13.45 -1.96
C PHE A 148 -9.63 12.96 -3.34
N ILE A 149 -8.72 12.27 -4.03
CA ILE A 149 -8.99 11.58 -5.28
C ILE A 149 -9.20 10.10 -4.98
N LEU A 150 -10.41 9.62 -5.25
CA LEU A 150 -10.78 8.22 -5.07
C LEU A 150 -10.79 7.50 -6.43
N GLY A 151 -9.65 6.96 -6.83
CA GLY A 151 -9.52 6.25 -8.10
C GLY A 151 -8.09 6.05 -8.55
N ASP A 152 -7.97 5.38 -9.70
CA ASP A 152 -6.67 5.13 -10.32
C ASP A 152 -6.14 6.39 -10.99
N ILE A 153 -4.83 6.59 -10.88
CA ILE A 153 -4.11 7.78 -11.37
C ILE A 153 -4.42 8.03 -12.85
N GLU A 154 -4.37 6.98 -13.66
CA GLU A 154 -4.53 7.05 -15.11
C GLU A 154 -5.92 7.55 -15.54
N SER A 155 -6.94 7.32 -14.71
CA SER A 155 -8.33 7.72 -14.98
C SER A 155 -8.69 9.07 -14.37
N THR A 156 -8.01 9.49 -13.30
CA THR A 156 -8.45 10.65 -12.50
C THR A 156 -7.55 11.86 -12.68
N VAL A 157 -6.23 11.67 -12.64
CA VAL A 157 -5.29 12.78 -12.60
C VAL A 157 -5.28 13.62 -13.88
N PRO A 158 -5.36 13.05 -15.12
CA PRO A 158 -5.45 13.87 -16.31
C PRO A 158 -6.67 14.79 -16.31
N GLU A 159 -7.87 14.28 -16.02
CA GLU A 159 -9.11 15.08 -15.97
C GLU A 159 -9.07 16.12 -14.85
N PHE A 160 -8.52 15.74 -13.68
CA PHE A 160 -8.33 16.68 -12.57
C PHE A 160 -7.44 17.86 -12.98
N MET A 161 -6.32 17.58 -13.63
CA MET A 161 -5.38 18.63 -14.03
C MET A 161 -5.92 19.48 -15.17
N GLU A 162 -6.64 18.93 -16.16
CA GLU A 162 -7.33 19.72 -17.19
C GLU A 162 -8.31 20.71 -16.55
N ARG A 163 -9.14 20.25 -15.63
CA ARG A 163 -10.08 21.11 -14.89
C ARG A 163 -9.33 22.16 -14.06
N TYR A 164 -8.27 21.77 -13.37
CA TYR A 164 -7.46 22.69 -12.60
C TYR A 164 -6.88 23.80 -13.48
N LEU A 165 -6.25 23.47 -14.59
CA LEU A 165 -5.67 24.45 -15.54
C LEU A 165 -6.71 25.45 -16.04
N ALA A 166 -7.94 25.01 -16.27
CA ALA A 166 -9.04 25.87 -16.70
C ALA A 166 -9.53 26.84 -15.62
N VAL A 167 -9.35 26.52 -14.33
CA VAL A 167 -9.92 27.29 -13.22
C VAL A 167 -8.88 27.92 -12.29
N ARG A 168 -7.58 27.63 -12.43
CA ARG A 168 -6.51 28.06 -11.50
C ARG A 168 -6.42 29.56 -11.26
N ALA A 169 -6.84 30.38 -12.22
CA ALA A 169 -6.88 31.84 -12.08
C ALA A 169 -8.01 32.35 -11.16
N LYS A 170 -8.95 31.47 -10.75
CA LYS A 170 -10.02 31.83 -9.82
C LYS A 170 -9.51 31.87 -8.38
N LYS A 171 -10.33 32.42 -7.48
CA LYS A 171 -10.06 32.35 -6.02
C LYS A 171 -9.99 30.88 -5.59
N ARG A 172 -9.08 30.54 -4.66
CA ARG A 172 -8.84 29.20 -4.14
C ARG A 172 -10.13 28.42 -3.82
N ALA A 173 -11.09 29.04 -3.09
CA ALA A 173 -12.34 28.38 -2.76
C ALA A 173 -13.13 27.92 -4.00
N LYS A 174 -13.12 28.75 -5.06
CA LYS A 174 -13.76 28.40 -6.33
C LYS A 174 -12.99 27.34 -7.11
N VAL A 175 -11.68 27.26 -6.97
CA VAL A 175 -10.87 26.17 -7.53
C VAL A 175 -11.26 24.84 -6.87
N VAL A 176 -11.26 24.78 -5.54
CA VAL A 176 -11.62 23.58 -4.78
C VAL A 176 -13.07 23.15 -5.09
N GLU A 177 -14.03 24.10 -5.13
CA GLU A 177 -15.42 23.85 -5.49
C GLU A 177 -15.54 23.20 -6.88
N ASN A 178 -14.90 23.76 -7.92
CA ASN A 178 -14.94 23.21 -9.28
C ASN A 178 -14.30 21.81 -9.37
N LEU A 179 -13.24 21.57 -8.63
CA LEU A 179 -12.58 20.26 -8.60
C LEU A 179 -13.39 19.21 -7.85
N SER A 180 -14.21 19.62 -6.87
CA SER A 180 -15.09 18.73 -6.12
C SER A 180 -16.37 18.33 -6.88
N GLU A 181 -16.61 18.88 -8.07
CA GLU A 181 -17.74 18.48 -8.94
C GLU A 181 -17.56 17.09 -9.59
N PHE A 182 -16.33 16.55 -9.60
CA PHE A 182 -16.13 15.17 -10.04
C PHE A 182 -16.73 14.18 -9.04
N ASP A 183 -17.45 13.18 -9.52
CA ASP A 183 -18.08 12.15 -8.68
C ASP A 183 -17.10 11.27 -7.90
N TRP A 184 -15.81 11.32 -8.27
CA TRP A 184 -14.69 10.63 -7.63
C TRP A 184 -13.77 11.56 -6.80
N ALA A 185 -14.07 12.85 -6.75
CA ALA A 185 -13.33 13.81 -5.93
C ALA A 185 -14.10 14.07 -4.62
N TYR A 186 -13.46 13.76 -3.50
CA TYR A 186 -14.05 13.96 -2.19
C TYR A 186 -13.56 15.26 -1.56
N ASN A 187 -14.47 16.21 -1.37
CA ASN A 187 -14.26 17.38 -0.52
C ASN A 187 -14.72 17.08 0.91
N PRO A 188 -13.80 16.91 1.88
CA PRO A 188 -14.18 16.52 3.22
C PRO A 188 -14.92 17.64 4.00
N GLN A 189 -14.86 18.88 3.49
CA GLN A 189 -15.58 20.00 4.08
C GLN A 189 -17.07 20.04 3.66
N ALA A 190 -17.45 19.27 2.65
CA ALA A 190 -18.83 19.16 2.17
C ALA A 190 -19.64 18.07 2.89
N LEU A 191 -19.02 17.31 3.78
CA LEU A 191 -19.67 16.25 4.55
C LEU A 191 -19.64 16.56 6.04
N GLU A 192 -20.76 16.44 6.71
CA GLU A 192 -20.86 16.40 8.19
C GLU A 192 -21.34 15.00 8.62
N VAL A 193 -20.95 14.59 9.82
CA VAL A 193 -21.29 13.28 10.38
C VAL A 193 -21.94 13.47 11.74
N GLY A 194 -23.18 12.99 11.90
CA GLY A 194 -23.84 12.87 13.18
C GLY A 194 -23.44 11.58 13.89
N TYR A 195 -23.41 11.61 15.23
CA TYR A 195 -23.02 10.47 16.06
C TYR A 195 -24.09 10.18 17.11
N ARG A 196 -24.30 8.91 17.42
CA ARG A 196 -25.14 8.44 18.53
C ARG A 196 -24.40 8.58 19.87
N GLU A 197 -25.12 8.43 20.96
CA GLU A 197 -24.55 8.46 22.32
C GLU A 197 -23.50 7.36 22.55
N ASP A 198 -23.63 6.20 21.90
CA ASP A 198 -22.66 5.10 21.96
C ASP A 198 -21.40 5.35 21.13
N GLY A 199 -21.32 6.49 20.44
CA GLY A 199 -20.21 6.89 19.60
C GLY A 199 -20.23 6.29 18.18
N THR A 200 -21.26 5.53 17.78
CA THR A 200 -21.40 5.08 16.39
C THR A 200 -21.85 6.23 15.48
N PRO A 201 -21.38 6.31 14.22
CA PRO A 201 -21.96 7.22 13.25
C PRO A 201 -23.46 6.95 13.08
N ASP A 202 -24.26 8.00 13.02
CA ASP A 202 -25.72 7.91 12.89
C ASP A 202 -26.18 8.25 11.47
N HIS A 203 -25.71 9.39 10.95
CA HIS A 203 -26.08 9.86 9.60
C HIS A 203 -25.01 10.76 9.01
N PHE A 204 -25.03 10.88 7.69
CA PHE A 204 -24.28 11.86 6.93
C PHE A 204 -25.16 13.06 6.56
N ILE A 205 -24.55 14.26 6.46
CA ILE A 205 -25.21 15.46 5.99
C ILE A 205 -24.38 16.04 4.83
N PRO A 206 -24.92 16.10 3.61
CA PRO A 206 -26.25 15.62 3.18
C PRO A 206 -26.38 14.08 3.23
N GLY A 207 -27.59 13.58 3.46
CA GLY A 207 -27.86 12.15 3.67
C GLY A 207 -27.62 11.27 2.43
N ASP A 208 -27.68 11.86 1.24
CA ASP A 208 -27.43 11.23 -0.05
C ASP A 208 -25.97 11.40 -0.53
N PHE A 209 -25.09 11.93 0.32
CA PHE A 209 -23.69 12.16 -0.04
C PHE A 209 -23.01 10.85 -0.47
N ARG A 210 -22.45 10.84 -1.67
CA ARG A 210 -21.74 9.68 -2.25
C ARG A 210 -20.56 10.15 -3.08
N VAL A 211 -19.48 9.36 -3.01
CA VAL A 211 -18.28 9.54 -3.83
C VAL A 211 -17.92 8.20 -4.47
N SER A 212 -17.76 8.19 -5.78
CA SER A 212 -17.44 6.97 -6.53
C SER A 212 -15.94 6.70 -6.55
N VAL A 213 -15.54 5.43 -6.61
CA VAL A 213 -14.16 5.07 -6.91
C VAL A 213 -14.02 4.89 -8.42
N LYS A 214 -13.19 5.72 -9.07
CA LYS A 214 -12.97 5.67 -10.52
C LYS A 214 -11.81 4.76 -10.88
N HIS A 215 -12.12 3.58 -11.42
CA HIS A 215 -11.11 2.60 -11.83
C HIS A 215 -10.65 2.78 -13.28
N TYR A 216 -9.37 2.50 -13.50
CA TYR A 216 -8.79 2.41 -14.83
C TYR A 216 -9.31 1.18 -15.58
N LYS A 217 -9.71 1.38 -16.82
CA LYS A 217 -10.27 0.33 -17.70
C LYS A 217 -9.38 0.03 -18.91
N GLY A 218 -8.25 0.71 -19.01
CA GLY A 218 -7.26 0.48 -20.06
C GLY A 218 -6.44 -0.79 -19.84
N LYS A 219 -5.57 -1.07 -20.81
CA LYS A 219 -4.69 -2.26 -20.80
C LYS A 219 -3.25 -1.93 -20.45
N ASP A 220 -2.84 -0.65 -20.60
CA ASP A 220 -1.46 -0.24 -20.28
C ASP A 220 -1.30 -0.04 -18.79
N LEU A 221 -0.84 -1.04 -18.08
CA LEU A 221 -0.56 -0.95 -16.66
C LEU A 221 0.75 -0.19 -16.39
N GLY A 222 0.93 0.24 -15.15
CA GLY A 222 2.02 1.12 -14.76
C GLY A 222 3.41 0.50 -14.85
N THR A 223 4.41 1.34 -15.19
CA THR A 223 5.82 0.95 -15.19
C THR A 223 6.68 2.03 -14.54
N SER A 224 7.92 1.69 -14.17
CA SER A 224 8.88 2.66 -13.66
C SER A 224 9.07 3.84 -14.61
N ALA A 225 8.99 5.06 -14.07
CA ALA A 225 9.42 6.28 -14.75
C ALA A 225 10.90 6.56 -14.50
N ILE A 226 11.39 6.08 -13.36
CA ILE A 226 12.75 6.32 -12.86
C ILE A 226 13.30 5.00 -12.36
N ILE A 227 14.57 4.73 -12.64
CA ILE A 227 15.33 3.61 -12.09
C ILE A 227 16.31 4.20 -11.09
N SER A 228 16.40 3.64 -9.89
CA SER A 228 17.26 4.13 -8.81
C SER A 228 17.97 2.99 -8.10
N ASP A 229 19.21 3.22 -7.68
CA ASP A 229 19.98 2.28 -6.87
C ASP A 229 19.64 2.37 -5.37
N LYS A 230 18.87 3.39 -4.95
CA LYS A 230 18.50 3.66 -3.55
C LYS A 230 17.04 3.27 -3.23
N THR A 231 16.58 2.15 -3.74
CA THR A 231 15.24 1.60 -3.49
C THR A 231 15.33 0.14 -3.05
N GLU A 232 14.23 -0.43 -2.57
CA GLU A 232 14.12 -1.87 -2.32
C GLU A 232 14.40 -2.69 -3.60
N PHE A 233 14.06 -2.11 -4.76
CA PHE A 233 14.24 -2.67 -6.09
C PHE A 233 15.43 -2.01 -6.80
N SER A 234 16.59 -2.01 -6.13
CA SER A 234 17.79 -1.33 -6.59
C SER A 234 18.10 -1.62 -8.06
N SER A 235 18.22 -0.55 -8.87
CA SER A 235 18.55 -0.60 -10.31
C SER A 235 17.58 -1.46 -11.17
N MET A 236 16.38 -1.72 -10.69
CA MET A 236 15.40 -2.58 -11.36
C MET A 236 14.31 -1.76 -12.04
N PHE A 237 13.92 -2.15 -13.25
CA PHE A 237 12.75 -1.62 -13.92
C PHE A 237 11.50 -2.35 -13.41
N LEU A 238 10.55 -1.64 -12.82
CA LEU A 238 9.32 -2.21 -12.30
C LEU A 238 8.23 -2.15 -13.36
N ALA A 239 7.49 -3.25 -13.50
CA ALA A 239 6.33 -3.36 -14.38
C ALA A 239 5.15 -3.97 -13.64
N GLU A 240 3.99 -3.33 -13.71
CA GLU A 240 2.75 -3.89 -13.15
C GLU A 240 2.21 -4.97 -14.10
N GLY A 241 2.42 -6.24 -13.76
CA GLY A 241 1.89 -7.37 -14.55
C GLY A 241 0.42 -7.66 -14.24
N THR A 242 -0.04 -7.32 -13.02
CA THR A 242 -1.44 -7.51 -12.62
C THR A 242 -1.89 -6.42 -11.65
N ARG A 243 -3.13 -5.94 -11.81
CA ARG A 243 -3.84 -5.09 -10.83
C ARG A 243 -5.04 -5.84 -10.28
N GLY A 244 -5.30 -5.72 -8.96
CA GLY A 244 -6.31 -6.53 -8.29
C GLY A 244 -5.85 -7.98 -8.07
N CYS A 245 -6.77 -8.83 -7.59
CA CYS A 245 -6.52 -10.25 -7.34
C CYS A 245 -7.82 -11.05 -7.42
N PRO A 246 -7.90 -12.13 -8.22
CA PRO A 246 -9.13 -12.92 -8.36
C PRO A 246 -9.45 -13.75 -7.11
N SER A 247 -8.46 -14.01 -6.26
CA SER A 247 -8.65 -14.72 -4.99
C SER A 247 -9.60 -14.00 -4.02
N ARG A 248 -9.60 -12.66 -4.03
CA ARG A 248 -10.51 -11.83 -3.23
C ARG A 248 -10.57 -12.24 -1.76
N CYS A 249 -9.43 -12.60 -1.16
CA CYS A 249 -9.35 -12.98 0.26
C CYS A 249 -10.11 -11.98 1.14
N PRO A 250 -10.91 -12.43 2.14
CA PRO A 250 -11.81 -11.56 2.90
C PRO A 250 -11.14 -10.45 3.70
N PHE A 251 -9.83 -10.52 3.93
CA PHE A 251 -9.05 -9.51 4.65
C PHE A 251 -8.33 -8.51 3.73
N CYS A 252 -8.20 -8.80 2.43
CA CYS A 252 -7.28 -8.10 1.53
C CYS A 252 -7.96 -6.95 0.79
N LEU A 253 -7.44 -5.72 0.91
CA LEU A 253 -7.91 -4.55 0.16
C LEU A 253 -7.82 -4.75 -1.34
N ILE A 254 -6.67 -5.23 -1.84
CA ILE A 254 -6.39 -5.32 -3.28
C ILE A 254 -7.43 -6.17 -4.00
N GLY A 255 -7.74 -7.36 -3.48
CA GLY A 255 -8.71 -8.26 -4.10
C GLY A 255 -10.18 -7.80 -3.99
N ASN A 256 -10.49 -6.87 -3.07
CA ASN A 256 -11.86 -6.38 -2.85
C ASN A 256 -12.13 -5.01 -3.47
N MET A 257 -11.12 -4.16 -3.60
CA MET A 257 -11.24 -2.83 -4.18
C MET A 257 -11.03 -2.80 -5.68
N TYR A 258 -10.14 -3.64 -6.23
CA TYR A 258 -9.80 -3.63 -7.63
C TYR A 258 -10.40 -4.82 -8.40
N HIS A 259 -10.80 -4.58 -9.65
CA HIS A 259 -11.01 -5.67 -10.60
C HIS A 259 -9.66 -6.29 -10.97
N PHE A 260 -9.65 -7.61 -11.16
CA PHE A 260 -8.45 -8.27 -11.64
C PHE A 260 -8.26 -7.98 -13.13
N ILE A 261 -7.16 -7.35 -13.46
CA ILE A 261 -6.68 -7.14 -14.82
C ILE A 261 -5.21 -7.57 -14.90
N HIS A 262 -4.76 -7.98 -16.07
CA HIS A 262 -3.38 -8.38 -16.35
C HIS A 262 -2.90 -7.80 -17.67
N GLU A 263 -1.59 -7.63 -17.80
CA GLU A 263 -0.95 -7.05 -18.97
C GLU A 263 0.28 -7.85 -19.39
N LYS A 264 0.63 -7.80 -20.67
CA LYS A 264 1.83 -8.42 -21.20
C LYS A 264 3.06 -7.60 -20.89
N VAL A 265 3.86 -8.06 -19.92
CA VAL A 265 5.11 -7.39 -19.53
C VAL A 265 6.22 -7.55 -20.55
N SER A 266 6.20 -8.61 -21.35
CA SER A 266 7.20 -8.87 -22.39
C SER A 266 7.15 -7.88 -23.57
N THR A 267 6.10 -7.08 -23.68
CA THR A 267 5.98 -6.02 -24.72
C THR A 267 6.63 -4.71 -24.30
N ILE A 268 7.05 -4.58 -23.04
CA ILE A 268 7.63 -3.35 -22.50
C ILE A 268 9.07 -3.21 -23.01
N THR A 269 9.38 -2.06 -23.59
CA THR A 269 10.73 -1.74 -24.04
C THR A 269 11.49 -1.01 -22.93
N THR A 270 12.63 -1.59 -22.52
CA THR A 270 13.54 -0.99 -21.54
C THR A 270 14.97 -1.47 -21.78
N ASP A 271 15.93 -0.56 -21.58
CA ASP A 271 17.36 -0.89 -21.60
C ASP A 271 17.85 -1.55 -20.30
N CYS A 272 17.01 -1.56 -19.25
CA CYS A 272 17.33 -2.19 -17.98
C CYS A 272 17.32 -3.71 -18.11
N ASP A 273 18.35 -4.38 -17.56
CA ASP A 273 18.45 -5.83 -17.59
C ASP A 273 17.60 -6.50 -16.52
N ASP A 274 17.44 -5.88 -15.37
CA ASP A 274 16.64 -6.39 -14.26
C ASP A 274 15.21 -5.85 -14.31
N ILE A 275 14.23 -6.75 -14.40
CA ILE A 275 12.79 -6.41 -14.46
C ILE A 275 12.08 -7.02 -13.25
N GLY A 276 11.46 -6.16 -12.45
CA GLY A 276 10.57 -6.55 -11.36
C GLY A 276 9.11 -6.55 -11.81
N ILE A 277 8.47 -7.71 -11.86
CA ILE A 277 7.04 -7.80 -12.15
C ILE A 277 6.29 -7.60 -10.83
N LEU A 278 5.42 -6.60 -10.76
CA LEU A 278 4.62 -6.27 -9.59
C LEU A 278 3.14 -6.59 -9.81
N GLY A 279 2.40 -6.74 -8.71
CA GLY A 279 0.94 -6.89 -8.72
C GLY A 279 0.41 -7.72 -7.57
N GLY A 280 -0.84 -7.49 -7.22
CA GLY A 280 -1.50 -8.20 -6.11
C GLY A 280 -1.85 -9.66 -6.39
N GLY A 281 -1.86 -10.06 -7.66
CA GLY A 281 -2.26 -11.41 -8.10
C GLY A 281 -1.36 -11.97 -9.20
N VAL A 282 -0.04 -11.73 -9.15
CA VAL A 282 0.90 -12.17 -10.20
C VAL A 282 0.84 -13.68 -10.43
N SER A 283 0.67 -14.50 -9.38
CA SER A 283 0.48 -15.96 -9.53
C SER A 283 -0.74 -16.35 -10.38
N PHE A 284 -1.71 -15.46 -10.54
CA PHE A 284 -2.91 -15.68 -11.36
C PHE A 284 -2.79 -15.09 -12.79
N HIS A 285 -1.63 -14.58 -13.16
CA HIS A 285 -1.43 -14.08 -14.53
C HIS A 285 -1.53 -15.26 -15.51
N PRO A 286 -2.50 -15.26 -16.46
CA PRO A 286 -2.82 -16.46 -17.25
C PRO A 286 -1.69 -16.89 -18.19
N HIS A 287 -0.77 -15.98 -18.48
CA HIS A 287 0.36 -16.21 -19.38
C HIS A 287 1.70 -16.05 -18.67
N LEU A 288 1.75 -16.16 -17.31
CA LEU A 288 2.98 -15.88 -16.55
C LEU A 288 4.20 -16.61 -17.11
N LEU A 289 4.08 -17.91 -17.38
CA LEU A 289 5.19 -18.71 -17.90
C LEU A 289 5.70 -18.19 -19.25
N GLN A 290 4.79 -17.84 -20.16
CA GLN A 290 5.12 -17.30 -21.48
C GLN A 290 5.79 -15.93 -21.39
N GLU A 291 5.29 -15.06 -20.48
CA GLU A 291 5.87 -13.74 -20.24
C GLU A 291 7.29 -13.85 -19.67
N LEU A 292 7.49 -14.74 -18.69
CA LEU A 292 8.81 -14.99 -18.13
C LEU A 292 9.78 -15.55 -19.19
N GLN A 293 9.34 -16.51 -20.01
CA GLN A 293 10.17 -17.07 -21.07
C GLN A 293 10.55 -16.01 -22.11
N ALA A 294 9.59 -15.18 -22.56
CA ALA A 294 9.86 -14.13 -23.53
C ALA A 294 10.87 -13.09 -23.00
N LEU A 295 10.76 -12.69 -21.75
CA LEU A 295 11.74 -11.79 -21.11
C LEU A 295 13.12 -12.43 -21.01
N LYS A 296 13.20 -13.71 -20.65
CA LYS A 296 14.48 -14.47 -20.62
C LYS A 296 15.10 -14.59 -22.01
N ASP A 297 14.31 -14.83 -23.06
CA ASP A 297 14.79 -14.91 -24.45
C ASP A 297 15.35 -13.57 -24.94
N MET A 298 14.87 -12.43 -24.35
CA MET A 298 15.44 -11.10 -24.56
C MET A 298 16.69 -10.81 -23.69
N GLY A 299 17.17 -11.78 -22.92
CA GLY A 299 18.33 -11.63 -22.02
C GLY A 299 18.03 -10.90 -20.72
N LYS A 300 16.76 -10.71 -20.34
CA LYS A 300 16.37 -10.01 -19.11
C LYS A 300 16.41 -10.94 -17.89
N HIS A 301 16.77 -10.37 -16.74
CA HIS A 301 16.65 -10.99 -15.42
C HIS A 301 15.31 -10.63 -14.81
N VAL A 302 14.54 -11.62 -14.38
CA VAL A 302 13.16 -11.37 -13.93
C VAL A 302 13.01 -11.67 -12.44
N HIS A 303 12.42 -10.71 -11.74
CA HIS A 303 12.13 -10.79 -10.30
C HIS A 303 10.61 -10.77 -10.07
N LEU A 304 10.15 -11.70 -9.24
CA LEU A 304 8.74 -11.83 -8.89
C LEU A 304 8.48 -11.38 -7.43
N PRO A 305 7.31 -10.83 -7.13
CA PRO A 305 6.91 -10.50 -5.76
C PRO A 305 6.58 -11.76 -4.96
N SER A 306 5.94 -11.58 -3.80
CA SER A 306 5.37 -12.69 -3.04
C SER A 306 4.39 -13.49 -3.90
N LEU A 307 4.52 -14.81 -3.88
CA LEU A 307 3.71 -15.73 -4.68
C LEU A 307 2.69 -16.46 -3.79
N ARG A 308 1.61 -16.92 -4.39
CA ARG A 308 0.73 -17.90 -3.77
C ARG A 308 1.29 -19.30 -4.03
N ILE A 309 1.47 -20.05 -2.94
CA ILE A 309 2.09 -21.38 -3.01
C ILE A 309 1.23 -22.41 -3.74
N ASP A 310 -0.10 -22.23 -3.70
CA ASP A 310 -1.11 -23.07 -4.35
C ASP A 310 -1.36 -22.71 -5.83
N GLU A 311 -0.80 -21.60 -6.32
CA GLU A 311 -1.06 -21.09 -7.68
C GLU A 311 0.22 -20.88 -8.51
N VAL A 312 1.39 -21.03 -7.91
CA VAL A 312 2.64 -20.81 -8.64
C VAL A 312 3.07 -22.08 -9.39
N PRO A 313 3.18 -22.03 -10.74
CA PRO A 313 3.76 -23.14 -11.48
C PRO A 313 5.24 -23.29 -11.14
N THR A 314 5.68 -24.50 -10.81
CA THR A 314 7.10 -24.80 -10.53
C THR A 314 8.00 -24.51 -11.74
N SER A 315 7.45 -24.60 -12.96
CA SER A 315 8.12 -24.16 -14.20
C SER A 315 8.50 -22.67 -14.20
N CYS A 316 7.66 -21.80 -13.62
CA CYS A 316 8.01 -20.38 -13.47
C CYS A 316 9.20 -20.20 -12.51
N VAL A 317 9.21 -20.95 -11.40
CA VAL A 317 10.34 -20.94 -10.45
C VAL A 317 11.63 -21.44 -11.10
N ALA A 318 11.53 -22.44 -11.98
CA ALA A 318 12.69 -22.97 -12.70
C ALA A 318 13.32 -21.94 -13.66
N LEU A 319 12.49 -21.08 -14.29
CA LEU A 319 12.98 -20.02 -15.18
C LEU A 319 13.77 -18.93 -14.44
N ILE A 320 13.36 -18.59 -13.21
CA ILE A 320 13.96 -17.49 -12.43
C ILE A 320 14.96 -17.97 -11.38
N LYS A 321 15.32 -19.25 -11.38
CA LYS A 321 16.13 -19.86 -10.30
C LYS A 321 17.50 -19.21 -10.10
N ASP A 322 18.10 -18.67 -11.14
CA ASP A 322 19.45 -18.13 -11.08
C ASP A 322 19.48 -16.69 -10.58
N GLU A 323 18.40 -15.93 -10.76
CA GLU A 323 18.23 -14.55 -10.29
C GLU A 323 17.75 -14.48 -8.83
N VAL A 324 16.98 -15.49 -8.37
CA VAL A 324 16.30 -15.45 -7.09
C VAL A 324 17.01 -16.34 -6.07
N LYS A 325 17.31 -15.78 -4.89
CA LYS A 325 17.85 -16.50 -3.73
C LYS A 325 16.78 -16.87 -2.71
N THR A 326 15.75 -16.06 -2.60
CA THR A 326 14.68 -16.20 -1.61
C THR A 326 13.32 -16.17 -2.30
N LEU A 327 12.48 -17.15 -2.02
CA LEU A 327 11.08 -17.16 -2.43
C LEU A 327 10.19 -16.78 -1.25
N THR A 328 9.18 -15.95 -1.51
CA THR A 328 8.29 -15.42 -0.48
C THR A 328 6.87 -15.92 -0.70
N PHE A 329 6.27 -16.50 0.37
CA PHE A 329 4.92 -17.05 0.32
C PHE A 329 4.05 -16.57 1.48
N GLY A 330 2.81 -16.18 1.17
CA GLY A 330 1.78 -15.89 2.16
C GLY A 330 0.97 -17.14 2.51
N ILE A 331 1.33 -17.84 3.58
CA ILE A 331 0.58 -18.98 4.10
C ILE A 331 -0.58 -18.51 4.98
N GLU A 332 -0.36 -17.43 5.71
CA GLU A 332 -1.26 -16.62 6.53
C GLU A 332 -1.76 -17.28 7.82
N ALA A 333 -2.00 -18.58 7.90
CA ALA A 333 -2.49 -19.24 9.11
C ALA A 333 -1.91 -20.64 9.31
N GLY A 334 -1.79 -21.05 10.59
CA GLY A 334 -1.19 -22.33 10.99
C GLY A 334 -2.02 -23.55 10.62
N THR A 335 -3.35 -23.45 10.71
CA THR A 335 -4.26 -24.58 10.45
C THR A 335 -5.03 -24.42 9.14
N GLU A 336 -5.44 -25.56 8.56
CA GLU A 336 -6.29 -25.58 7.36
C GLU A 336 -7.65 -24.93 7.62
N ARG A 337 -8.19 -25.03 8.83
CA ARG A 337 -9.42 -24.38 9.25
C ARG A 337 -9.35 -22.88 9.07
N LEU A 338 -8.33 -22.22 9.65
CA LEU A 338 -8.15 -20.79 9.53
C LEU A 338 -7.78 -20.38 8.10
N ARG A 339 -6.98 -21.17 7.38
CA ARG A 339 -6.69 -20.88 5.97
C ARG A 339 -7.96 -20.85 5.11
N ARG A 340 -8.90 -21.78 5.32
CA ARG A 340 -10.22 -21.74 4.66
C ARG A 340 -11.03 -20.51 5.05
N PHE A 341 -11.05 -20.15 6.34
CA PHE A 341 -11.74 -18.95 6.82
C PHE A 341 -11.26 -17.67 6.13
N ILE A 342 -9.96 -17.52 5.96
CA ILE A 342 -9.36 -16.35 5.30
C ILE A 342 -9.31 -16.43 3.77
N GLY A 343 -9.95 -17.43 3.16
CA GLY A 343 -10.04 -17.57 1.70
C GLY A 343 -8.76 -18.08 1.03
N LYS A 344 -7.93 -18.84 1.77
CA LYS A 344 -6.74 -19.56 1.26
C LYS A 344 -6.83 -21.05 1.63
N PRO A 345 -7.68 -21.84 0.95
CA PRO A 345 -8.00 -23.23 1.34
C PRO A 345 -6.88 -24.23 1.01
N MET A 346 -5.64 -23.90 1.33
CA MET A 346 -4.49 -24.78 1.15
C MET A 346 -4.38 -25.80 2.26
N THR A 347 -4.13 -27.06 1.93
CA THR A 347 -3.81 -28.09 2.92
C THR A 347 -2.31 -28.07 3.28
N ASP A 348 -2.00 -28.62 4.45
CA ASP A 348 -0.60 -28.77 4.87
C ASP A 348 0.21 -29.63 3.90
N LYS A 349 -0.46 -30.66 3.31
CA LYS A 349 0.17 -31.54 2.34
C LYS A 349 0.53 -30.80 1.06
N GLU A 350 -0.39 -30.01 0.50
CA GLU A 350 -0.14 -29.20 -0.71
C GLU A 350 1.03 -28.24 -0.49
N ILE A 351 1.06 -27.54 0.65
CA ILE A 351 2.16 -26.63 0.98
C ILE A 351 3.51 -27.36 1.02
N VAL A 352 3.58 -28.50 1.70
CA VAL A 352 4.83 -29.27 1.85
C VAL A 352 5.27 -29.88 0.52
N ASP A 353 4.33 -30.40 -0.26
CA ASP A 353 4.62 -31.00 -1.58
C ASP A 353 5.16 -29.95 -2.57
N THR A 354 4.49 -28.79 -2.69
CA THR A 354 4.94 -27.69 -3.55
C THR A 354 6.33 -27.19 -3.16
N ILE A 355 6.59 -27.00 -1.85
CA ILE A 355 7.94 -26.64 -1.38
C ILE A 355 8.94 -27.74 -1.72
N GLY A 356 8.55 -29.01 -1.62
CA GLY A 356 9.38 -30.12 -2.01
C GLY A 356 9.79 -30.08 -3.50
N GLU A 357 8.86 -29.78 -4.41
CA GLU A 357 9.12 -29.60 -5.84
C GLU A 357 10.04 -28.39 -6.08
N ILE A 358 9.82 -27.27 -5.39
CA ILE A 358 10.66 -26.08 -5.47
C ILE A 358 12.10 -26.39 -5.05
N VAL A 359 12.30 -27.15 -3.97
CA VAL A 359 13.64 -27.54 -3.49
C VAL A 359 14.33 -28.51 -4.46
N ASP A 360 13.56 -29.32 -5.22
CA ASP A 360 14.13 -30.15 -6.29
C ASP A 360 14.71 -29.30 -7.44
N ILE A 361 14.21 -28.09 -7.68
CA ILE A 361 14.80 -27.14 -8.63
C ILE A 361 16.10 -26.56 -8.05
N LYS A 362 16.00 -25.90 -6.90
CA LYS A 362 17.12 -25.27 -6.19
C LYS A 362 16.83 -25.15 -4.69
N PRO A 363 17.81 -25.26 -3.80
CA PRO A 363 17.62 -25.04 -2.35
C PRO A 363 17.51 -23.54 -2.03
N PHE A 364 16.35 -22.94 -2.34
CA PHE A 364 16.05 -21.54 -2.04
C PHE A 364 15.95 -21.28 -0.53
N ASN A 365 16.22 -20.05 -0.12
CA ASN A 365 15.71 -19.54 1.14
C ASN A 365 14.20 -19.29 1.00
N LEU A 366 13.47 -19.50 2.09
CA LEU A 366 12.02 -19.24 2.13
C LEU A 366 11.71 -18.10 3.10
N LYS A 367 10.83 -17.19 2.70
CA LYS A 367 10.19 -16.21 3.58
C LYS A 367 8.70 -16.52 3.64
N LEU A 368 8.22 -16.88 4.83
CA LEU A 368 6.84 -17.32 5.05
C LEU A 368 6.11 -16.29 5.90
N TYR A 369 5.00 -15.77 5.39
CA TYR A 369 4.16 -14.82 6.11
C TYR A 369 2.99 -15.52 6.79
N PHE A 370 2.73 -15.11 8.04
CA PHE A 370 1.58 -15.54 8.84
C PHE A 370 0.92 -14.34 9.50
N MET A 371 -0.39 -14.43 9.69
CA MET A 371 -1.16 -13.51 10.53
C MET A 371 -1.49 -14.18 11.86
N ILE A 372 -1.59 -13.39 12.93
CA ILE A 372 -2.08 -13.78 14.24
C ILE A 372 -3.17 -12.82 14.72
N GLY A 373 -4.00 -13.26 15.64
CA GLY A 373 -5.13 -12.47 16.13
C GLY A 373 -6.30 -12.44 15.16
N LEU A 374 -6.43 -13.46 14.32
CA LEU A 374 -7.60 -13.66 13.47
C LEU A 374 -8.83 -13.95 14.33
N PHE A 375 -10.01 -13.50 13.89
CA PHE A 375 -11.27 -13.82 14.55
C PHE A 375 -11.47 -15.35 14.62
N GLY A 376 -11.82 -15.86 15.79
CA GLY A 376 -11.97 -17.30 16.04
C GLY A 376 -10.66 -18.10 16.09
N GLU A 377 -9.48 -17.42 16.15
CA GLU A 377 -8.19 -18.06 16.32
C GLU A 377 -8.06 -18.69 17.71
N THR A 378 -7.63 -19.93 17.76
CA THR A 378 -7.40 -20.69 19.00
C THR A 378 -5.92 -20.87 19.31
N LYS A 379 -5.61 -21.37 20.50
CA LYS A 379 -4.24 -21.74 20.85
C LYS A 379 -3.66 -22.80 19.91
N GLU A 380 -4.48 -23.76 19.46
CA GLU A 380 -4.06 -24.79 18.51
C GLU A 380 -3.61 -24.19 17.16
N ASP A 381 -4.30 -23.14 16.67
CA ASP A 381 -3.91 -22.45 15.44
C ASP A 381 -2.52 -21.82 15.55
N ILE A 382 -2.22 -21.23 16.70
CA ILE A 382 -0.90 -20.64 16.99
C ILE A 382 0.17 -21.74 17.12
N ASP A 383 -0.10 -22.78 17.88
CA ASP A 383 0.84 -23.90 18.09
C ASP A 383 1.09 -24.68 16.79
N SER A 384 0.16 -24.64 15.83
CA SER A 384 0.30 -25.30 14.51
C SER A 384 1.27 -24.57 13.57
N ILE A 385 1.53 -23.27 13.74
CA ILE A 385 2.47 -22.51 12.90
C ILE A 385 3.88 -23.14 12.97
N PRO A 386 4.51 -23.31 14.14
CA PRO A 386 5.80 -23.98 14.24
C PRO A 386 5.77 -25.43 13.75
N GLY A 387 4.65 -26.14 13.94
CA GLY A 387 4.46 -27.51 13.46
C GLY A 387 4.55 -27.62 11.94
N LEU A 388 3.85 -26.72 11.22
CA LEU A 388 3.90 -26.64 9.76
C LEU A 388 5.31 -26.27 9.27
N VAL A 389 5.96 -25.29 9.90
CA VAL A 389 7.31 -24.85 9.53
C VAL A 389 8.33 -25.98 9.76
N LYS A 390 8.18 -26.81 10.79
CA LYS A 390 9.03 -28.00 11.00
C LYS A 390 8.87 -29.02 9.87
N ARG A 391 7.65 -29.26 9.39
CA ARG A 391 7.41 -30.15 8.22
C ARG A 391 8.03 -29.60 6.94
N ILE A 392 7.90 -28.30 6.70
CA ILE A 392 8.56 -27.61 5.60
C ILE A 392 10.07 -27.75 5.72
N LYS A 393 10.62 -27.50 6.88
CA LYS A 393 12.06 -27.65 7.15
C LYS A 393 12.55 -29.10 6.91
N HIS A 394 11.77 -30.07 7.36
CA HIS A 394 12.11 -31.49 7.15
C HIS A 394 12.26 -31.84 5.65
N ILE A 395 11.31 -31.39 4.80
CA ILE A 395 11.40 -31.65 3.37
C ILE A 395 12.56 -30.90 2.71
N MET A 396 12.85 -29.66 3.16
CA MET A 396 14.00 -28.89 2.70
C MET A 396 15.32 -29.58 3.05
N VAL A 397 15.45 -30.10 4.26
CA VAL A 397 16.64 -30.86 4.67
C VAL A 397 16.76 -32.17 3.88
N LYS A 398 15.69 -32.97 3.81
CA LYS A 398 15.66 -34.26 3.12
C LYS A 398 16.08 -34.15 1.65
N LYS A 399 15.64 -33.11 0.95
CA LYS A 399 15.94 -32.89 -0.48
C LYS A 399 17.21 -32.06 -0.69
N GLY A 400 17.42 -31.02 0.11
CA GLY A 400 18.57 -30.12 0.00
C GLY A 400 19.89 -30.77 0.41
N ALA A 401 19.88 -31.67 1.40
CA ALA A 401 21.08 -32.42 1.81
C ALA A 401 21.70 -33.22 0.66
N LYS A 402 20.88 -33.75 -0.25
CA LYS A 402 21.35 -34.43 -1.47
C LYS A 402 22.10 -33.50 -2.43
N LYS A 403 21.89 -32.20 -2.33
CA LYS A 403 22.53 -31.13 -3.11
C LYS A 403 23.64 -30.41 -2.35
N GLY A 404 23.95 -30.86 -1.12
CA GLY A 404 24.98 -30.27 -0.27
C GLY A 404 24.63 -28.92 0.36
N VAL A 405 23.42 -28.40 0.14
CA VAL A 405 22.98 -27.08 0.64
C VAL A 405 21.54 -27.15 1.14
N VAL A 406 21.26 -26.49 2.25
CA VAL A 406 19.90 -26.34 2.79
C VAL A 406 19.62 -24.85 2.99
N GLY A 407 18.57 -24.35 2.33
CA GLY A 407 18.11 -22.97 2.48
C GLY A 407 17.63 -22.67 3.89
N SER A 408 17.64 -21.39 4.26
CA SER A 408 17.07 -20.90 5.51
C SER A 408 15.56 -20.65 5.39
N ILE A 409 14.87 -20.58 6.54
CA ILE A 409 13.47 -20.15 6.60
C ILE A 409 13.41 -18.86 7.43
N THR A 410 12.81 -17.82 6.89
CA THR A 410 12.39 -16.63 7.66
C THR A 410 10.88 -16.67 7.83
N VAL A 411 10.41 -16.75 9.05
CA VAL A 411 8.99 -16.65 9.40
C VAL A 411 8.71 -15.22 9.83
N HIS A 412 7.81 -14.56 9.12
CA HIS A 412 7.34 -13.22 9.46
C HIS A 412 5.89 -13.26 9.92
N VAL A 413 5.61 -12.69 11.09
CA VAL A 413 4.27 -12.70 11.69
C VAL A 413 3.76 -11.28 11.86
N SER A 414 2.55 -11.04 11.37
CA SER A 414 1.86 -9.75 11.50
C SER A 414 0.55 -9.91 12.25
N PRO A 415 0.21 -9.03 13.21
CA PRO A 415 -1.13 -8.96 13.77
C PRO A 415 -2.16 -8.66 12.67
N PHE A 416 -3.31 -9.32 12.73
CA PHE A 416 -4.42 -9.05 11.82
C PHE A 416 -4.97 -7.64 12.06
N VAL A 417 -5.09 -6.86 10.99
CA VAL A 417 -5.71 -5.53 10.99
C VAL A 417 -6.87 -5.53 10.00
N PRO A 418 -8.12 -5.48 10.47
CA PRO A 418 -9.28 -5.43 9.59
C PRO A 418 -9.30 -4.13 8.80
N LYS A 419 -9.58 -4.23 7.51
CA LYS A 419 -9.56 -3.09 6.57
C LYS A 419 -10.96 -2.71 6.10
N PRO A 420 -11.24 -1.40 5.90
CA PRO A 420 -12.43 -0.94 5.22
C PRO A 420 -12.61 -1.59 3.85
N SER A 421 -13.82 -1.60 3.32
CA SER A 421 -14.13 -2.14 1.99
C SER A 421 -13.75 -3.62 1.78
N THR A 422 -13.57 -4.38 2.87
CA THR A 422 -13.34 -5.82 2.85
C THR A 422 -14.43 -6.58 3.63
N PRO A 423 -14.66 -7.87 3.37
CA PRO A 423 -15.56 -8.68 4.21
C PRO A 423 -15.22 -8.65 5.70
N PHE A 424 -13.94 -8.54 6.07
CA PHE A 424 -13.52 -8.52 7.47
C PHE A 424 -13.59 -7.13 8.14
N GLN A 425 -14.13 -6.12 7.48
CA GLN A 425 -14.30 -4.77 8.06
C GLN A 425 -15.17 -4.73 9.33
N TRP A 426 -16.02 -5.73 9.55
CA TRP A 426 -16.86 -5.83 10.75
C TRP A 426 -16.17 -6.53 11.93
N LEU A 427 -15.12 -7.33 11.66
CA LEU A 427 -14.44 -8.12 12.68
C LEU A 427 -13.52 -7.26 13.55
N PRO A 428 -13.34 -7.62 14.84
CA PRO A 428 -12.39 -6.95 15.72
C PRO A 428 -10.95 -7.38 15.41
N MET A 429 -10.00 -6.57 15.89
CA MET A 429 -8.64 -7.02 16.16
C MET A 429 -8.58 -7.79 17.48
N ASP A 430 -7.55 -8.58 17.65
CA ASP A 430 -7.19 -9.12 18.97
C ASP A 430 -6.54 -8.04 19.86
N ASP A 431 -6.63 -8.19 21.17
CA ASP A 431 -6.06 -7.22 22.10
C ASP A 431 -4.51 -7.28 22.14
N MET A 432 -3.89 -6.18 22.56
CA MET A 432 -2.43 -6.06 22.55
C MET A 432 -1.71 -7.01 23.52
N ALA A 433 -2.36 -7.43 24.60
CA ALA A 433 -1.75 -8.37 25.57
C ALA A 433 -1.74 -9.78 24.97
N SER A 434 -2.89 -10.24 24.47
CA SER A 434 -3.03 -11.51 23.73
C SER A 434 -2.02 -11.61 22.59
N LEU A 435 -1.92 -10.57 21.75
CA LEU A 435 -0.97 -10.55 20.63
C LEU A 435 0.50 -10.66 21.09
N LYS A 436 0.87 -10.00 22.19
CA LYS A 436 2.23 -10.11 22.76
C LYS A 436 2.52 -11.51 23.27
N ASP A 437 1.55 -12.14 23.92
CA ASP A 437 1.68 -13.51 24.43
C ASP A 437 1.85 -14.51 23.27
N LYS A 438 1.04 -14.39 22.22
CA LYS A 438 1.16 -15.19 20.98
C LYS A 438 2.55 -15.04 20.34
N ILE A 439 3.05 -13.80 20.20
CA ILE A 439 4.40 -13.53 19.70
C ILE A 439 5.48 -14.15 20.60
N GLY A 440 5.30 -14.08 21.92
CA GLY A 440 6.20 -14.69 22.91
C GLY A 440 6.29 -16.21 22.74
N LEU A 441 5.15 -16.87 22.58
CA LEU A 441 5.05 -18.32 22.31
C LEU A 441 5.77 -18.70 21.00
N LEU A 442 5.48 -17.99 19.92
CA LEU A 442 6.09 -18.24 18.62
C LEU A 442 7.60 -18.00 18.63
N ARG A 443 8.06 -16.92 19.26
CA ARG A 443 9.51 -16.63 19.41
C ARG A 443 10.24 -17.76 20.13
N LYS A 444 9.66 -18.29 21.21
CA LYS A 444 10.23 -19.44 21.94
C LYS A 444 10.26 -20.69 21.07
N ALA A 445 9.17 -20.97 20.35
CA ALA A 445 9.06 -22.15 19.49
C ALA A 445 10.06 -22.12 18.32
N PHE A 446 10.21 -20.95 17.66
CA PHE A 446 11.15 -20.79 16.54
C PHE A 446 12.61 -20.72 16.98
N GLY A 447 12.90 -20.23 18.18
CA GLY A 447 14.25 -20.26 18.76
C GLY A 447 14.82 -21.68 18.95
N ALA A 448 13.96 -22.70 18.90
CA ALA A 448 14.35 -24.11 18.99
C ALA A 448 14.44 -24.82 17.60
N ILE A 449 14.32 -24.08 16.49
CA ILE A 449 14.39 -24.64 15.13
C ILE A 449 15.61 -24.06 14.41
N ASP A 450 16.61 -24.88 14.18
CA ASP A 450 17.86 -24.48 13.53
C ASP A 450 17.62 -23.88 12.14
N ASN A 451 18.46 -22.89 11.75
CA ASN A 451 18.42 -22.20 10.48
C ASN A 451 17.02 -21.64 10.13
N THR A 452 16.29 -21.20 11.18
CA THR A 452 14.97 -20.58 11.08
C THR A 452 14.98 -19.25 11.83
N PHE A 453 14.60 -18.18 11.16
CA PHE A 453 14.60 -16.83 11.70
C PHE A 453 13.16 -16.38 11.92
N PHE A 454 12.90 -15.74 13.06
CA PHE A 454 11.58 -15.24 13.41
C PHE A 454 11.59 -13.72 13.49
N THR A 455 10.70 -13.10 12.74
CA THR A 455 10.46 -11.66 12.74
C THR A 455 8.96 -11.37 12.90
N HIS A 456 8.62 -10.22 13.41
CA HIS A 456 7.21 -9.84 13.58
C HIS A 456 7.02 -8.33 13.50
N GLU A 457 5.80 -7.92 13.13
CA GLU A 457 5.37 -6.54 13.22
C GLU A 457 5.18 -6.10 14.69
N SER A 458 5.29 -4.80 14.91
CA SER A 458 5.04 -4.21 16.23
C SER A 458 3.55 -4.24 16.55
N VAL A 459 3.17 -4.90 17.64
CA VAL A 459 1.78 -4.92 18.14
C VAL A 459 1.22 -3.52 18.33
N LYS A 460 2.04 -2.60 18.85
CA LYS A 460 1.67 -1.19 19.02
C LYS A 460 1.38 -0.51 17.67
N HIS A 461 2.24 -0.72 16.67
CA HIS A 461 2.04 -0.14 15.33
C HIS A 461 0.82 -0.75 14.65
N SER A 462 0.60 -2.06 14.78
CA SER A 462 -0.61 -2.71 14.23
C SER A 462 -1.89 -2.18 14.87
N PHE A 463 -1.88 -1.92 16.20
CA PHE A 463 -3.02 -1.28 16.87
C PHE A 463 -3.28 0.13 16.34
N ILE A 464 -2.23 0.98 16.22
CA ILE A 464 -2.36 2.33 15.64
C ILE A 464 -2.87 2.24 14.19
N GLN A 465 -2.34 1.32 13.41
CA GLN A 465 -2.79 1.09 12.04
C GLN A 465 -4.29 0.74 12.01
N GLY A 466 -4.76 -0.11 12.92
CA GLY A 466 -6.18 -0.44 13.04
C GLY A 466 -7.05 0.76 13.41
N VAL A 467 -6.58 1.62 14.32
CA VAL A 467 -7.25 2.87 14.67
C VAL A 467 -7.35 3.78 13.45
N PHE A 468 -6.28 3.94 12.69
CA PHE A 468 -6.26 4.81 11.51
C PHE A 468 -7.08 4.24 10.34
N ALA A 469 -6.97 2.95 10.08
CA ALA A 469 -7.73 2.29 9.02
C ALA A 469 -9.25 2.36 9.26
N ARG A 470 -9.69 2.20 10.52
CA ARG A 470 -11.11 2.06 10.88
C ARG A 470 -11.70 3.29 11.58
N GLY A 471 -10.88 4.30 11.83
CA GLY A 471 -11.26 5.52 12.52
C GLY A 471 -12.19 6.40 11.70
N ASP A 472 -12.92 7.25 12.39
CA ASP A 472 -13.71 8.32 11.82
C ASP A 472 -13.00 9.68 12.01
N ARG A 473 -13.70 10.77 11.71
CA ARG A 473 -13.19 12.15 11.82
C ARG A 473 -12.60 12.51 13.18
N ARG A 474 -13.09 11.90 14.25
CA ARG A 474 -12.69 12.22 15.63
C ARG A 474 -11.28 11.76 15.96
N ILE A 475 -10.69 10.84 15.19
CA ILE A 475 -9.29 10.43 15.40
C ILE A 475 -8.27 11.41 14.81
N ALA A 476 -8.69 12.46 14.10
CA ALA A 476 -7.78 13.48 13.59
C ALA A 476 -6.88 14.08 14.70
N ASP A 477 -7.43 14.35 15.88
CA ASP A 477 -6.64 14.85 17.00
C ASP A 477 -5.64 13.82 17.53
N THR A 478 -5.96 12.53 17.45
CA THR A 478 -5.03 11.44 17.77
C THR A 478 -3.83 11.44 16.83
N ILE A 479 -4.07 11.61 15.51
CA ILE A 479 -3.01 11.73 14.51
C ILE A 479 -2.11 12.93 14.80
N LEU A 480 -2.71 14.09 15.09
CA LEU A 480 -1.97 15.32 15.38
C LEU A 480 -1.11 15.21 16.64
N LYS A 481 -1.61 14.61 17.70
CA LYS A 481 -0.85 14.36 18.94
C LYS A 481 0.33 13.43 18.69
N LEU A 482 0.15 12.34 17.92
CA LEU A 482 1.24 11.44 17.55
C LEU A 482 2.26 12.15 16.67
N ALA A 483 1.83 12.95 15.69
CA ALA A 483 2.68 13.74 14.83
C ALA A 483 3.49 14.81 15.57
N SER A 484 2.98 15.33 16.69
CA SER A 484 3.71 16.27 17.57
C SER A 484 4.75 15.57 18.47
N GLY A 485 4.91 14.24 18.36
CA GLY A 485 5.86 13.44 19.15
C GLY A 485 5.34 13.01 20.52
N GLU A 486 4.04 13.17 20.80
CA GLU A 486 3.47 12.61 22.04
C GLU A 486 3.58 11.10 22.06
N THR A 487 3.90 10.54 23.24
CA THR A 487 4.05 9.10 23.38
C THR A 487 2.71 8.38 23.19
N PHE A 488 2.75 7.20 22.58
CA PHE A 488 1.54 6.38 22.37
C PHE A 488 0.71 6.17 23.65
N ASN A 489 1.36 5.85 24.76
CA ASN A 489 0.67 5.60 26.03
C ASN A 489 -0.04 6.85 26.55
N LYS A 490 0.54 8.03 26.32
CA LYS A 490 -0.10 9.32 26.65
C LYS A 490 -1.31 9.55 25.76
N VAL A 491 -1.14 9.39 24.45
CA VAL A 491 -2.22 9.56 23.47
C VAL A 491 -3.37 8.57 23.71
N LEU A 492 -3.07 7.31 24.00
CA LEU A 492 -4.10 6.30 24.31
C LEU A 492 -4.93 6.67 25.55
N ARG A 493 -4.29 7.24 26.60
CA ARG A 493 -4.96 7.65 27.84
C ARG A 493 -5.75 8.95 27.69
N GLU A 494 -5.22 9.90 26.91
CA GLU A 494 -5.72 11.28 26.80
C GLU A 494 -6.51 11.55 25.52
N SER A 495 -6.75 10.52 24.70
CA SER A 495 -7.59 10.64 23.51
C SER A 495 -9.03 11.00 23.92
N PRO A 496 -9.66 11.99 23.25
CA PRO A 496 -11.06 12.35 23.51
C PRO A 496 -12.04 11.24 23.12
N VAL A 497 -11.57 10.25 22.37
CA VAL A 497 -12.33 9.07 21.95
C VAL A 497 -11.62 7.79 22.41
N ASN A 498 -12.39 6.79 22.78
CA ASN A 498 -11.83 5.47 23.11
C ASN A 498 -11.26 4.79 21.85
N LEU A 499 -9.94 4.69 21.72
CA LEU A 499 -9.29 4.09 20.55
C LEU A 499 -9.60 2.60 20.40
N ASN A 500 -9.88 1.88 21.49
CA ASN A 500 -10.34 0.49 21.45
C ASN A 500 -11.70 0.34 20.76
N PHE A 501 -12.53 1.39 20.75
CA PHE A 501 -13.80 1.42 20.04
C PHE A 501 -13.63 1.13 18.54
N TYR A 502 -12.52 1.59 17.94
CA TYR A 502 -12.27 1.37 16.52
C TYR A 502 -11.65 0.00 16.21
N THR A 503 -10.96 -0.63 17.17
CA THR A 503 -10.14 -1.82 16.93
C THR A 503 -10.73 -3.10 17.53
N LEU A 504 -11.18 -3.07 18.79
CA LEU A 504 -11.45 -4.30 19.57
C LEU A 504 -12.93 -4.74 19.57
N ARG A 505 -13.84 -3.96 19.01
CA ARG A 505 -15.23 -4.37 18.93
C ARG A 505 -15.60 -4.94 17.55
N GLU A 506 -16.47 -5.94 17.56
CA GLU A 506 -17.20 -6.35 16.38
C GLU A 506 -18.23 -5.26 16.01
N ARG A 507 -18.36 -4.94 14.73
CA ARG A 507 -19.34 -3.98 14.22
C ARG A 507 -20.60 -4.69 13.77
N LYS A 508 -21.77 -4.06 13.93
CA LYS A 508 -23.03 -4.61 13.48
C LYS A 508 -23.18 -4.45 11.96
N LYS A 509 -23.96 -5.34 11.34
CA LYS A 509 -24.24 -5.29 9.90
C LYS A 509 -24.83 -3.95 9.45
N ASP A 510 -25.77 -3.45 10.20
CA ASP A 510 -26.56 -2.24 9.94
C ASP A 510 -25.92 -0.97 10.49
N GLU A 511 -24.77 -1.07 11.17
CA GLU A 511 -24.01 0.07 11.64
C GLU A 511 -23.53 0.92 10.46
N LEU A 512 -23.74 2.23 10.51
CA LEU A 512 -23.15 3.16 9.57
C LEU A 512 -21.63 3.21 9.79
N LEU A 513 -20.87 2.90 8.74
CA LEU A 513 -19.40 2.90 8.79
C LEU A 513 -18.87 4.26 8.28
N PRO A 514 -17.73 4.74 8.80
CA PRO A 514 -17.17 6.04 8.40
C PRO A 514 -16.96 6.21 6.89
N TRP A 515 -16.80 5.12 6.16
CA TRP A 515 -16.56 5.08 4.71
C TRP A 515 -17.78 4.64 3.88
N ASP A 516 -18.98 4.52 4.46
CA ASP A 516 -20.17 4.04 3.75
C ASP A 516 -20.68 5.02 2.65
N PHE A 517 -20.18 6.24 2.62
CA PHE A 517 -20.42 7.18 1.53
C PHE A 517 -19.59 6.88 0.27
N ILE A 518 -18.59 6.00 0.36
CA ILE A 518 -17.73 5.62 -0.77
C ILE A 518 -18.37 4.48 -1.57
N VAL A 519 -18.62 4.72 -2.85
CA VAL A 519 -19.17 3.73 -3.77
C VAL A 519 -18.02 3.03 -4.49
N GLY A 520 -17.66 1.85 -3.99
CA GLY A 520 -16.63 1.00 -4.57
C GLY A 520 -17.18 -0.12 -5.46
N ASN A 521 -16.32 -1.03 -5.89
CA ASN A 521 -16.67 -2.17 -6.77
C ASN A 521 -17.63 -3.18 -6.14
N THR A 522 -17.68 -3.24 -4.82
CA THR A 522 -18.50 -4.24 -4.09
C THR A 522 -19.34 -3.52 -3.05
N SER A 523 -20.66 -3.71 -3.10
CA SER A 523 -21.56 -3.10 -2.12
C SER A 523 -21.36 -3.69 -0.72
N LYS A 524 -21.71 -2.90 0.29
CA LYS A 524 -21.67 -3.29 1.71
C LYS A 524 -22.39 -4.62 1.97
N GLU A 525 -23.58 -4.81 1.36
CA GLU A 525 -24.39 -6.03 1.49
C GLU A 525 -23.66 -7.25 0.91
N LYS A 526 -23.01 -7.09 -0.24
CA LYS A 526 -22.20 -8.16 -0.85
C LYS A 526 -20.99 -8.52 -0.01
N LEU A 527 -20.30 -7.52 0.56
CA LEU A 527 -19.19 -7.77 1.48
C LEU A 527 -19.65 -8.52 2.72
N TYR A 528 -20.77 -8.11 3.32
CA TYR A 528 -21.34 -8.81 4.49
C TYR A 528 -21.79 -10.23 4.16
N LYS A 529 -22.45 -10.43 3.02
CA LYS A 529 -22.82 -11.78 2.55
C LYS A 529 -21.60 -12.69 2.44
N ARG A 530 -20.49 -12.18 1.96
CA ARG A 530 -19.22 -12.94 1.89
C ARG A 530 -18.63 -13.22 3.27
N LEU A 531 -18.78 -12.32 4.23
CA LEU A 531 -18.36 -12.57 5.62
C LEU A 531 -19.11 -13.77 6.21
N ILE A 532 -20.46 -13.79 6.12
CA ILE A 532 -21.27 -14.88 6.70
C ILE A 532 -21.15 -16.19 5.92
N GLN A 533 -20.73 -16.14 4.66
CA GLN A 533 -20.47 -17.33 3.83
C GLN A 533 -19.05 -17.87 4.02
N SER A 534 -18.15 -17.12 4.67
CA SER A 534 -16.83 -17.67 5.03
C SER A 534 -17.03 -18.87 5.96
N PRO A 535 -16.32 -19.98 5.74
CA PRO A 535 -16.37 -21.10 6.67
C PRO A 535 -16.13 -20.58 8.09
N GLN A 536 -16.93 -21.04 9.06
CA GLN A 536 -16.75 -20.58 10.44
C GLN A 536 -15.34 -20.89 10.92
N ALA A 537 -14.72 -19.87 11.55
CA ALA A 537 -13.39 -19.99 12.12
C ALA A 537 -13.37 -20.95 13.32
#